data_2a4d9820d13667c41419450c58742be4
#
_entry.id   2a4d9820d13667c41419450c58742be4
#
_cell.length_a   1.000
_cell.length_b   1.000
_cell.length_c   1.000
_cell.angle_alpha   90.00
_cell.angle_beta   90.00
_cell.angle_gamma   90.00
#
_symmetry.space_group_name_H-M   'P 1'
#
loop_
_entity.id
_entity.type
_entity.pdbx_description
1 polymer ?
#
loop_
_entity_poly.entity_id
_entity_poly.type
_entity_poly.pdbx_seq_one_letter_code
_entity_poly.pdbx_strand_id
1 'polypeptide(L)'
;MCSNTFKNEIFFKYLDFFQKFILRKFVGSKEIWSKFIKAVKNYQLIQGNDKIMVCISGGKDSFLMAKCIQELQRHGRVPFEAHYVVMDPGYNSYNRDFIEDNADLLNVPIEIFESNIFDVVSTVDKSPCYLCAKMRRGYLYSKAQELGCNKIALGHHFDDVIETILLSMFYGSEIKTMMPKLH
;
A
#
# COMPACT_ATOMS: atom_id res chain seq x y z
N MET A 1 28.80 4.66 12.93
CA MET A 1 27.88 3.98 13.87
C MET A 1 27.00 5.04 14.50
N CYS A 2 25.82 5.21 13.98
CA CYS A 2 24.94 6.32 14.37
C CYS A 2 23.86 5.80 15.31
N SER A 3 23.80 6.37 16.51
CA SER A 3 22.82 6.12 17.55
C SER A 3 21.44 6.68 17.13
N ASN A 4 20.69 5.92 16.36
CA ASN A 4 19.38 6.34 15.86
C ASN A 4 18.18 5.65 16.55
N THR A 5 18.43 4.88 17.61
CA THR A 5 17.39 4.07 18.26
C THR A 5 16.36 4.93 19.01
N PHE A 6 16.78 6.01 19.66
CA PHE A 6 15.87 6.83 20.48
C PHE A 6 14.93 7.76 19.68
N LYS A 7 15.36 8.24 18.53
CA LYS A 7 14.49 9.07 17.66
C LYS A 7 13.40 8.26 16.96
N ASN A 8 13.67 7.01 16.67
CA ASN A 8 12.71 6.13 16.02
C ASN A 8 11.54 5.74 16.93
N GLU A 9 11.77 5.45 18.22
CA GLU A 9 10.67 5.08 19.15
C GLU A 9 9.67 6.22 19.39
N ILE A 10 10.12 7.46 19.50
CA ILE A 10 9.23 8.62 19.70
C ILE A 10 8.46 8.91 18.41
N PHE A 11 9.13 8.85 17.27
CA PHE A 11 8.49 9.07 15.96
C PHE A 11 7.43 8.00 15.66
N PHE A 12 7.71 6.72 15.95
CA PHE A 12 6.76 5.63 15.77
C PHE A 12 5.58 5.68 16.75
N LYS A 13 5.76 6.06 18.02
CA LYS A 13 4.64 6.28 18.96
C LYS A 13 3.72 7.41 18.52
N TYR A 14 4.27 8.50 18.00
CA TYR A 14 3.47 9.59 17.42
C TYR A 14 2.74 9.15 16.15
N LEU A 15 3.38 8.35 15.31
CA LEU A 15 2.79 7.79 14.09
C LEU A 15 1.64 6.84 14.42
N ASP A 16 1.79 5.97 15.43
CA ASP A 16 0.77 5.04 15.92
C ASP A 16 -0.47 5.78 16.45
N PHE A 17 -0.27 6.79 17.32
CA PHE A 17 -1.38 7.60 17.82
C PHE A 17 -2.08 8.37 16.70
N PHE A 18 -1.32 8.96 15.79
CA PHE A 18 -1.85 9.73 14.67
C PHE A 18 -2.57 8.82 13.66
N GLN A 19 -2.05 7.62 13.45
CA GLN A 19 -2.64 6.61 12.57
C GLN A 19 -3.96 6.04 13.13
N LYS A 20 -3.99 5.68 14.41
CA LYS A 20 -5.22 5.23 15.11
C LYS A 20 -6.30 6.32 15.14
N PHE A 21 -5.90 7.57 15.39
CA PHE A 21 -6.81 8.72 15.42
C PHE A 21 -7.34 9.07 14.03
N ILE A 22 -6.46 9.14 13.03
CA ILE A 22 -6.83 9.47 11.65
C ILE A 22 -7.71 8.39 11.04
N LEU A 23 -7.32 7.12 11.13
CA LEU A 23 -8.09 6.02 10.52
C LEU A 23 -9.49 5.91 11.13
N ARG A 24 -9.66 6.06 12.46
CA ARG A 24 -10.99 6.08 13.09
C ARG A 24 -11.86 7.27 12.64
N LYS A 25 -11.25 8.44 12.44
CA LYS A 25 -11.96 9.65 12.07
C LYS A 25 -12.22 9.78 10.58
N PHE A 26 -11.35 9.20 9.74
CA PHE A 26 -11.38 9.35 8.29
C PHE A 26 -12.13 8.22 7.55
N VAL A 27 -12.18 7.00 8.09
CA VAL A 27 -12.93 5.90 7.47
C VAL A 27 -14.42 6.18 7.36
N GLY A 28 -14.97 7.06 8.26
CA GLY A 28 -16.36 7.55 8.20
C GLY A 28 -16.52 8.89 7.48
N SER A 29 -15.47 9.49 6.93
CA SER A 29 -15.54 10.79 6.28
C SER A 29 -16.23 10.69 4.92
N LYS A 30 -17.39 11.35 4.80
CA LYS A 30 -18.13 11.45 3.54
C LYS A 30 -17.27 12.02 2.40
N GLU A 31 -16.31 12.86 2.73
CA GLU A 31 -15.43 13.50 1.76
C GLU A 31 -14.48 12.51 1.12
N ILE A 32 -13.76 11.69 1.91
CA ILE A 32 -12.86 10.67 1.41
C ILE A 32 -13.63 9.62 0.61
N TRP A 33 -14.74 9.16 1.16
CA TRP A 33 -15.60 8.19 0.51
C TRP A 33 -16.10 8.67 -0.86
N SER A 34 -16.58 9.93 -0.93
CA SER A 34 -17.08 10.48 -2.19
C SER A 34 -16.00 10.60 -3.26
N LYS A 35 -14.77 11.01 -2.87
CA LYS A 35 -13.61 11.06 -3.78
C LYS A 35 -13.20 9.68 -4.25
N PHE A 36 -13.14 8.70 -3.33
CA PHE A 36 -12.83 7.31 -3.65
C PHE A 36 -13.84 6.73 -4.65
N ILE A 37 -15.14 6.83 -4.39
CA ILE A 37 -16.19 6.34 -5.28
C ILE A 37 -16.16 7.04 -6.64
N LYS A 38 -15.88 8.35 -6.66
CA LYS A 38 -15.73 9.10 -7.91
C LYS A 38 -14.56 8.56 -8.75
N ALA A 39 -13.42 8.29 -8.10
CA ALA A 39 -12.25 7.71 -8.78
C ALA A 39 -12.55 6.30 -9.31
N VAL A 40 -13.14 5.43 -8.48
CA VAL A 40 -13.52 4.07 -8.90
C VAL A 40 -14.42 4.09 -10.13
N LYS A 41 -15.41 5.00 -10.17
CA LYS A 41 -16.32 5.14 -11.31
C LYS A 41 -15.65 5.74 -12.54
N ASN A 42 -14.96 6.86 -12.38
CA ASN A 42 -14.38 7.59 -13.52
C ASN A 42 -13.32 6.79 -14.26
N TYR A 43 -12.51 6.03 -13.51
CA TYR A 43 -11.43 5.24 -14.09
C TYR A 43 -11.78 3.75 -14.23
N GLN A 44 -13.02 3.37 -13.90
CA GLN A 44 -13.47 1.96 -13.95
C GLN A 44 -12.48 1.02 -13.25
N LEU A 45 -12.04 1.43 -12.04
CA LEU A 45 -11.00 0.72 -11.31
C LEU A 45 -11.46 -0.67 -10.86
N ILE A 46 -12.73 -0.79 -10.48
CA ILE A 46 -13.34 -2.02 -9.99
C ILE A 46 -14.60 -2.33 -10.81
N GLN A 47 -14.68 -3.53 -11.32
CA GLN A 47 -15.77 -4.04 -12.14
C GLN A 47 -16.34 -5.35 -11.56
N GLY A 48 -17.47 -5.80 -12.09
CA GLY A 48 -18.07 -7.06 -11.65
C GLY A 48 -17.16 -8.26 -11.91
N ASN A 49 -17.11 -9.16 -10.93
CA ASN A 49 -16.30 -10.38 -10.94
C ASN A 49 -14.78 -10.13 -10.92
N ASP A 50 -14.33 -8.92 -10.63
CA ASP A 50 -12.90 -8.69 -10.37
C ASP A 50 -12.43 -9.45 -9.12
N LYS A 51 -11.19 -9.95 -9.18
CA LYS A 51 -10.43 -10.43 -8.05
C LYS A 51 -9.25 -9.49 -7.83
N ILE A 52 -9.29 -8.76 -6.73
CA ILE A 52 -8.36 -7.66 -6.48
C ILE A 52 -7.41 -8.03 -5.35
N MET A 53 -6.10 -7.99 -5.60
CA MET A 53 -5.11 -8.04 -4.54
C MET A 53 -4.85 -6.63 -4.03
N VAL A 54 -5.19 -6.37 -2.77
CA VAL A 54 -5.01 -5.10 -2.07
C VAL A 54 -3.70 -5.16 -1.29
N CYS A 55 -2.70 -4.42 -1.74
CA CYS A 55 -1.37 -4.44 -1.14
C CYS A 55 -1.29 -3.49 0.05
N ILE A 56 -0.96 -4.02 1.22
CA ILE A 56 -0.80 -3.26 2.45
C ILE A 56 0.69 -3.14 2.77
N SER A 57 1.16 -1.90 2.88
CA SER A 57 2.55 -1.59 3.21
C SER A 57 2.79 -1.30 4.70
N GLY A 58 1.74 -1.38 5.52
CA GLY A 58 1.76 -0.95 6.91
C GLY A 58 1.52 0.55 7.13
N GLY A 59 1.57 1.36 6.07
CA GLY A 59 1.30 2.80 6.13
C GLY A 59 -0.20 3.13 6.15
N LYS A 60 -0.52 4.34 6.66
CA LYS A 60 -1.90 4.85 6.80
C LYS A 60 -2.70 4.80 5.50
N ASP A 61 -2.06 5.10 4.37
CA ASP A 61 -2.75 5.20 3.07
C ASP A 61 -3.16 3.84 2.53
N SER A 62 -2.32 2.82 2.72
CA SER A 62 -2.64 1.44 2.35
C SER A 62 -3.78 0.86 3.18
N PHE A 63 -3.81 1.12 4.49
CA PHE A 63 -4.93 0.72 5.34
C PHE A 63 -6.21 1.51 5.05
N LEU A 64 -6.11 2.80 4.75
CA LEU A 64 -7.26 3.60 4.33
C LEU A 64 -7.86 3.05 3.03
N MET A 65 -7.03 2.73 2.04
CA MET A 65 -7.46 2.09 0.81
C MET A 65 -8.14 0.74 1.09
N ALA A 66 -7.55 -0.10 1.95
CA ALA A 66 -8.13 -1.38 2.34
C ALA A 66 -9.54 -1.20 2.94
N LYS A 67 -9.71 -0.23 3.83
CA LYS A 67 -11.03 0.09 4.42
C LYS A 67 -12.03 0.59 3.39
N CYS A 68 -11.62 1.46 2.49
CA CYS A 68 -12.48 1.92 1.40
C CYS A 68 -12.94 0.76 0.51
N ILE A 69 -12.05 -0.20 0.23
CA ILE A 69 -12.39 -1.39 -0.56
C ILE A 69 -13.34 -2.31 0.22
N GLN A 70 -13.12 -2.52 1.53
CA GLN A 70 -14.06 -3.28 2.39
C GLN A 70 -15.46 -2.64 2.42
N GLU A 71 -15.54 -1.33 2.58
CA GLU A 71 -16.83 -0.63 2.58
C GLU A 71 -17.50 -0.72 1.20
N LEU A 72 -16.71 -0.69 0.13
CA LEU A 72 -17.25 -0.88 -1.23
C LEU A 72 -17.80 -2.31 -1.43
N GLN A 73 -17.15 -3.35 -0.86
CA GLN A 73 -17.68 -4.71 -0.87
C GLN A 73 -19.01 -4.84 -0.11
N ARG A 74 -19.12 -4.15 1.05
CA ARG A 74 -20.33 -4.21 1.89
C ARG A 74 -21.52 -3.47 1.29
N HIS A 75 -21.28 -2.32 0.70
CA HIS A 75 -22.32 -1.38 0.26
C HIS A 75 -22.37 -1.16 -1.25
N GLY A 76 -21.40 -1.72 -1.98
CA GLY A 76 -21.33 -1.62 -3.43
C GLY A 76 -22.39 -2.46 -4.13
N ARG A 77 -22.79 -1.99 -5.30
CA ARG A 77 -23.75 -2.73 -6.16
C ARG A 77 -23.07 -3.74 -7.07
N VAL A 78 -21.75 -3.72 -7.12
CA VAL A 78 -20.96 -4.54 -8.04
C VAL A 78 -20.23 -5.60 -7.22
N PRO A 79 -20.50 -6.90 -7.41
CA PRO A 79 -19.81 -7.96 -6.68
C PRO A 79 -18.37 -8.11 -7.19
N PHE A 80 -17.41 -8.16 -6.27
CA PHE A 80 -16.01 -8.46 -6.55
C PHE A 80 -15.36 -9.11 -5.32
N GLU A 81 -14.23 -9.80 -5.53
CA GLU A 81 -13.42 -10.39 -4.47
C GLU A 81 -12.22 -9.50 -4.14
N ALA A 82 -11.79 -9.43 -2.89
CA ALA A 82 -10.59 -8.73 -2.46
C ALA A 82 -9.77 -9.58 -1.50
N HIS A 83 -8.47 -9.69 -1.80
CA HIS A 83 -7.45 -10.32 -0.98
C HIS A 83 -6.53 -9.24 -0.42
N TYR A 84 -6.40 -9.16 0.90
CA TYR A 84 -5.59 -8.15 1.59
C TYR A 84 -4.23 -8.75 1.92
N VAL A 85 -3.18 -8.28 1.27
CA VAL A 85 -1.88 -8.93 1.28
C VAL A 85 -0.79 -7.98 1.76
N VAL A 86 0.02 -8.44 2.69
CA VAL A 86 1.25 -7.77 3.15
C VAL A 86 2.43 -8.55 2.60
N MET A 87 3.31 -7.89 1.90
CA MET A 87 4.60 -8.47 1.51
C MET A 87 5.63 -8.09 2.56
N ASP A 88 6.16 -9.10 3.25
CA ASP A 88 7.27 -8.94 4.18
C ASP A 88 8.61 -9.08 3.44
N PRO A 89 9.37 -7.98 3.28
CA PRO A 89 10.67 -8.01 2.62
C PRO A 89 11.83 -8.45 3.52
N GLY A 90 11.55 -8.87 4.75
CA GLY A 90 12.49 -9.15 5.84
C GLY A 90 12.34 -8.15 6.98
N TYR A 91 11.11 -7.83 7.38
CA TYR A 91 10.86 -6.95 8.51
C TYR A 91 11.40 -7.53 9.83
N ASN A 92 11.80 -6.66 10.75
CA ASN A 92 11.99 -7.07 12.14
C ASN A 92 10.63 -7.37 12.80
N SER A 93 10.64 -8.13 13.92
CA SER A 93 9.42 -8.52 14.63
C SER A 93 8.54 -7.32 14.99
N TYR A 94 9.13 -6.22 15.46
CA TYR A 94 8.41 -5.01 15.83
C TYR A 94 7.58 -4.42 14.68
N ASN A 95 8.13 -4.35 13.48
CA ASN A 95 7.41 -3.82 12.31
C ASN A 95 6.31 -4.78 11.86
N ARG A 96 6.53 -6.08 11.98
CA ARG A 96 5.53 -7.10 11.66
C ARG A 96 4.36 -7.03 12.63
N ASP A 97 4.65 -7.08 13.94
CA ASP A 97 3.64 -6.98 14.99
C ASP A 97 2.81 -5.69 14.84
N PHE A 98 3.47 -4.57 14.51
CA PHE A 98 2.79 -3.30 14.28
C PHE A 98 1.80 -3.35 13.10
N ILE A 99 2.14 -4.05 12.03
CA ILE A 99 1.24 -4.21 10.88
C ILE A 99 0.06 -5.10 11.25
N GLU A 100 0.31 -6.21 11.96
CA GLU A 100 -0.72 -7.15 12.42
C GLU A 100 -1.68 -6.46 13.40
N ASP A 101 -1.17 -5.75 14.40
CA ASP A 101 -1.98 -4.99 15.37
C ASP A 101 -2.89 -3.95 14.69
N ASN A 102 -2.37 -3.24 13.69
CA ASN A 102 -3.18 -2.27 12.94
C ASN A 102 -4.24 -2.96 12.07
N ALA A 103 -3.91 -4.09 11.46
CA ALA A 103 -4.86 -4.87 10.69
C ALA A 103 -6.01 -5.38 11.57
N ASP A 104 -5.70 -5.92 12.75
CA ASP A 104 -6.68 -6.37 13.74
C ASP A 104 -7.56 -5.23 14.25
N LEU A 105 -6.93 -4.10 14.63
CA LEU A 105 -7.66 -2.90 15.08
C LEU A 105 -8.67 -2.41 14.04
N LEU A 106 -8.31 -2.53 12.76
CA LEU A 106 -9.14 -2.08 11.64
C LEU A 106 -10.06 -3.18 11.10
N ASN A 107 -9.98 -4.40 11.63
CA ASN A 107 -10.68 -5.57 11.12
C ASN A 107 -10.41 -5.77 9.60
N VAL A 108 -9.14 -5.71 9.20
CA VAL A 108 -8.70 -6.02 7.84
C VAL A 108 -8.05 -7.40 7.86
N PRO A 109 -8.63 -8.42 7.19
CA PRO A 109 -8.08 -9.77 7.19
C PRO A 109 -6.86 -9.80 6.26
N ILE A 110 -5.66 -9.66 6.83
CA ILE A 110 -4.41 -9.66 6.06
C ILE A 110 -3.84 -11.06 5.92
N GLU A 111 -3.23 -11.35 4.77
CA GLU A 111 -2.34 -12.48 4.52
C GLU A 111 -0.91 -11.94 4.35
N ILE A 112 0.02 -12.40 5.19
CA ILE A 112 1.43 -12.01 5.10
C ILE A 112 2.19 -13.07 4.34
N PHE A 113 2.94 -12.68 3.30
CA PHE A 113 3.89 -13.55 2.62
C PHE A 113 5.30 -12.97 2.68
N GLU A 114 6.26 -13.84 2.89
CA GLU A 114 7.66 -13.50 3.07
C GLU A 114 8.41 -13.43 1.74
N SER A 115 9.42 -12.56 1.68
CA SER A 115 10.36 -12.48 0.59
C SER A 115 11.77 -12.18 1.12
N ASN A 116 12.79 -12.54 0.37
CA ASN A 116 14.19 -12.33 0.74
C ASN A 116 14.77 -11.02 0.17
N ILE A 117 13.94 -10.02 -0.04
CA ILE A 117 14.36 -8.77 -0.72
C ILE A 117 15.48 -8.08 0.04
N PHE A 118 15.35 -7.94 1.36
CA PHE A 118 16.35 -7.22 2.14
C PHE A 118 17.70 -7.96 2.17
N ASP A 119 17.69 -9.27 2.21
CA ASP A 119 18.92 -10.08 2.15
C ASP A 119 19.64 -9.88 0.81
N VAL A 120 18.91 -9.95 -0.29
CA VAL A 120 19.47 -9.77 -1.64
C VAL A 120 19.96 -8.33 -1.83
N VAL A 121 19.17 -7.33 -1.44
CA VAL A 121 19.53 -5.92 -1.65
C VAL A 121 20.70 -5.49 -0.77
N SER A 122 20.88 -6.08 0.40
CA SER A 122 22.01 -5.78 1.30
C SER A 122 23.38 -6.17 0.69
N THR A 123 23.41 -7.07 -0.29
CA THR A 123 24.63 -7.53 -0.97
C THR A 123 25.01 -6.72 -2.22
N VAL A 124 24.19 -5.71 -2.58
CA VAL A 124 24.37 -4.97 -3.84
C VAL A 124 24.78 -3.52 -3.59
N ASP A 125 25.95 -3.13 -4.09
CA ASP A 125 26.50 -1.77 -3.92
C ASP A 125 25.85 -0.73 -4.84
N LYS A 126 25.38 -1.14 -6.02
CA LYS A 126 24.83 -0.21 -7.02
C LYS A 126 23.30 -0.18 -7.00
N SER A 127 22.74 1.00 -6.70
CA SER A 127 21.29 1.28 -6.79
C SER A 127 20.40 0.30 -6.01
N PRO A 128 20.63 0.07 -4.71
CA PRO A 128 19.86 -0.90 -3.92
C PRO A 128 18.35 -0.56 -3.92
N CYS A 129 17.98 0.71 -3.92
CA CYS A 129 16.58 1.14 -3.96
C CYS A 129 15.87 0.75 -5.26
N TYR A 130 16.56 0.85 -6.40
CA TYR A 130 15.99 0.45 -7.69
C TYR A 130 15.75 -1.08 -7.74
N LEU A 131 16.72 -1.85 -7.29
CA LEU A 131 16.60 -3.31 -7.22
C LEU A 131 15.47 -3.71 -6.28
N CYS A 132 15.39 -3.12 -5.10
CA CYS A 132 14.33 -3.34 -4.13
C CYS A 132 12.94 -3.08 -4.76
N ALA A 133 12.77 -1.94 -5.42
CA ALA A 133 11.49 -1.60 -6.07
C ALA A 133 11.13 -2.56 -7.21
N LYS A 134 12.12 -3.02 -7.97
CA LYS A 134 11.92 -4.01 -9.05
C LYS A 134 11.52 -5.37 -8.50
N MET A 135 12.22 -5.85 -7.46
CA MET A 135 11.92 -7.12 -6.81
C MET A 135 10.52 -7.09 -6.17
N ARG A 136 10.18 -6.01 -5.44
CA ARG A 136 8.85 -5.85 -4.85
C ARG A 136 7.74 -6.02 -5.88
N ARG A 137 7.86 -5.35 -7.01
CA ARG A 137 6.88 -5.50 -8.10
C ARG A 137 6.79 -6.94 -8.60
N GLY A 138 7.92 -7.60 -8.81
CA GLY A 138 7.95 -9.00 -9.25
C GLY A 138 7.22 -9.93 -8.28
N TYR A 139 7.53 -9.84 -6.99
CA TYR A 139 6.86 -10.64 -5.95
C TYR A 139 5.35 -10.38 -5.87
N LEU A 140 4.93 -9.10 -5.93
CA LEU A 140 3.51 -8.76 -5.92
C LEU A 140 2.77 -9.30 -7.15
N TYR A 141 3.38 -9.23 -8.34
CA TYR A 141 2.76 -9.81 -9.53
C TYR A 141 2.65 -11.35 -9.44
N SER A 142 3.70 -12.02 -8.97
CA SER A 142 3.67 -13.48 -8.77
C SER A 142 2.59 -13.88 -7.76
N LYS A 143 2.48 -13.15 -6.63
CA LYS A 143 1.46 -13.43 -5.62
C LYS A 143 0.04 -13.19 -6.14
N ALA A 144 -0.15 -12.13 -6.93
CA ALA A 144 -1.44 -11.85 -7.55
C ALA A 144 -1.86 -12.96 -8.53
N GLN A 145 -0.92 -13.50 -9.30
CA GLN A 145 -1.18 -14.63 -10.19
C GLN A 145 -1.52 -15.91 -9.40
N GLU A 146 -0.79 -16.19 -8.32
CA GLU A 146 -1.05 -17.32 -7.42
C GLU A 146 -2.48 -17.28 -6.85
N LEU A 147 -2.93 -16.09 -6.42
CA LEU A 147 -4.26 -15.86 -5.88
C LEU A 147 -5.35 -15.79 -6.96
N GLY A 148 -4.98 -15.85 -8.24
CA GLY A 148 -5.91 -15.68 -9.36
C GLY A 148 -6.50 -14.28 -9.47
N CYS A 149 -5.80 -13.28 -8.93
CA CYS A 149 -6.24 -11.88 -8.99
C CYS A 149 -5.97 -11.29 -10.38
N ASN A 150 -6.94 -10.57 -10.91
CA ASN A 150 -6.82 -9.85 -12.17
C ASN A 150 -6.48 -8.37 -12.01
N LYS A 151 -6.46 -7.88 -10.76
CA LYS A 151 -6.08 -6.50 -10.42
C LYS A 151 -5.25 -6.43 -9.16
N ILE A 152 -4.35 -5.44 -9.11
CA ILE A 152 -3.56 -5.10 -7.93
C ILE A 152 -3.89 -3.65 -7.56
N ALA A 153 -4.26 -3.44 -6.30
CA ALA A 153 -4.49 -2.12 -5.74
C ALA A 153 -3.32 -1.71 -4.84
N LEU A 154 -2.75 -0.55 -5.11
CA LEU A 154 -1.65 0.05 -4.36
C LEU A 154 -2.10 1.37 -3.75
N GLY A 155 -1.72 1.61 -2.48
CA GLY A 155 -2.10 2.79 -1.73
C GLY A 155 -1.24 4.01 -2.07
N HIS A 156 -1.35 4.52 -3.29
CA HIS A 156 -0.74 5.78 -3.70
C HIS A 156 -1.76 6.92 -3.65
N HIS A 157 -1.29 8.12 -3.38
CA HIS A 157 -2.11 9.33 -3.32
C HIS A 157 -1.60 10.42 -4.27
N PHE A 158 -2.27 11.59 -4.27
CA PHE A 158 -1.98 12.65 -5.21
C PHE A 158 -0.56 13.23 -5.07
N ASP A 159 -0.03 13.29 -3.86
CA ASP A 159 1.32 13.81 -3.61
C ASP A 159 2.39 12.89 -4.22
N ASP A 160 2.20 11.55 -4.21
CA ASP A 160 3.09 10.60 -4.89
C ASP A 160 3.19 10.90 -6.40
N VAL A 161 2.06 11.31 -7.01
CA VAL A 161 2.02 11.70 -8.42
C VAL A 161 2.85 12.95 -8.66
N ILE A 162 2.67 13.99 -7.82
CA ILE A 162 3.41 15.24 -7.91
C ILE A 162 4.91 14.98 -7.71
N GLU A 163 5.27 14.25 -6.68
CA GLU A 163 6.67 13.89 -6.39
C GLU A 163 7.31 13.15 -7.56
N THR A 164 6.60 12.19 -8.14
CA THR A 164 7.08 11.44 -9.31
C THR A 164 7.34 12.35 -10.50
N ILE A 165 6.43 13.29 -10.79
CA ILE A 165 6.60 14.26 -11.86
C ILE A 165 7.83 15.16 -11.60
N LEU A 166 7.91 15.75 -10.41
CA LEU A 166 9.01 16.64 -10.06
C LEU A 166 10.37 15.94 -10.10
N LEU A 167 10.47 14.75 -9.50
CA LEU A 167 11.71 13.97 -9.51
C LEU A 167 12.12 13.58 -10.94
N SER A 168 11.18 13.19 -11.79
CA SER A 168 11.48 12.85 -13.19
C SER A 168 11.96 14.05 -13.99
N MET A 169 11.41 15.23 -13.74
CA MET A 169 11.83 16.47 -14.38
C MET A 169 13.22 16.91 -13.92
N PHE A 170 13.48 16.91 -12.61
CA PHE A 170 14.74 17.43 -12.05
C PHE A 170 15.94 16.49 -12.25
N TYR A 171 15.71 15.19 -12.17
CA TYR A 171 16.79 14.19 -12.20
C TYR A 171 16.82 13.35 -13.48
N GLY A 172 15.68 13.18 -14.15
CA GLY A 172 15.56 12.32 -15.33
C GLY A 172 15.52 13.08 -16.66
N SER A 173 15.39 14.40 -16.64
CA SER A 173 15.15 15.23 -17.84
C SER A 173 13.97 14.71 -18.68
N GLU A 174 12.97 14.14 -18.03
CA GLU A 174 11.78 13.57 -18.65
C GLU A 174 10.55 13.87 -17.78
N ILE A 175 9.35 13.73 -18.35
CA ILE A 175 8.11 13.85 -17.61
C ILE A 175 7.49 12.46 -17.47
N LYS A 176 7.60 11.87 -16.29
CA LYS A 176 6.90 10.64 -15.91
C LYS A 176 5.79 10.96 -14.93
N THR A 177 4.70 10.26 -15.04
CA THR A 177 3.58 10.36 -14.10
C THR A 177 3.10 8.98 -13.67
N MET A 178 2.32 8.94 -12.60
CA MET A 178 1.61 7.74 -12.15
C MET A 178 0.17 7.82 -12.62
N MET A 179 -0.22 6.90 -13.48
CA MET A 179 -1.61 6.80 -13.92
C MET A 179 -2.46 6.09 -12.86
N PRO A 180 -3.71 6.52 -12.62
CA PRO A 180 -4.60 5.88 -11.64
C PRO A 180 -4.96 4.44 -12.02
N LYS A 181 -4.85 4.09 -13.29
CA LYS A 181 -5.02 2.73 -13.81
C LYS A 181 -3.94 2.46 -14.86
N LEU A 182 -3.24 1.34 -14.69
CA LEU A 182 -2.34 0.79 -15.71
C LEU A 182 -3.05 -0.35 -16.44
N HIS A 183 -2.74 -0.50 -17.72
CA HIS A 183 -3.25 -1.58 -18.58
C HIS A 183 -2.20 -2.66 -18.73
#